data_232e3e182c90085ca5e5f8cc5515451c
#
_entry.id   232e3e182c90085ca5e5f8cc5515451c
#
_cell.length_a   1.000
_cell.length_b   1.000
_cell.length_c   1.000
_cell.angle_alpha   90.00
_cell.angle_beta   90.00
_cell.angle_gamma   90.00
#
_symmetry.space_group_name_H-M   'P 1'
#
loop_
_entity.id
_entity.type
_entity.pdbx_description
1 polymer ?
#
loop_
_entity_poly.entity_id
_entity_poly.type
_entity_poly.pdbx_seq_one_letter_code
_entity_poly.pdbx_strand_id
1 'polypeptide(L)' 'MCLSTVYKNAMEPACIAMRNVMRIECEDGLVILTDLMERQLEIPGVLVEANLVEGFVLVKEN' A
#
# COMPACT_ATOMS: atom_id res chain seq x y z
N MET A 1 -5.86 8.44 -14.20
CA MET A 1 -4.88 7.71 -13.39
C MET A 1 -5.38 7.61 -11.96
N CYS A 2 -5.33 6.41 -11.39
CA CYS A 2 -5.84 6.20 -10.03
C CYS A 2 -4.68 6.10 -9.05
N LEU A 3 -4.73 6.94 -8.02
CA LEU A 3 -3.78 6.88 -6.92
C LEU A 3 -4.50 6.24 -5.75
N SER A 4 -3.83 5.33 -5.09
CA SER A 4 -4.43 4.55 -4.00
C SER A 4 -3.88 4.94 -2.65
N THR A 5 -4.70 4.73 -1.63
CA THR A 5 -4.28 4.84 -0.24
C THR A 5 -4.01 3.44 0.28
N VAL A 6 -2.84 3.23 0.85
CA VAL A 6 -2.45 1.93 1.37
C VAL A 6 -2.59 1.92 2.88
N TYR A 7 -3.34 0.92 3.37
CA TYR A 7 -3.56 0.70 4.80
C TYR A 7 -2.73 -0.50 5.26
N LYS A 8 -2.27 -0.44 6.48
CA LYS A 8 -1.47 -1.52 7.08
C LYS A 8 -2.27 -2.16 8.21
N ASN A 9 -2.58 -3.43 8.06
CA ASN A 9 -3.28 -4.29 9.01
C ASN A 9 -4.78 -4.05 9.18
N ALA A 10 -5.27 -2.83 9.06
CA ALA A 10 -6.70 -2.55 9.20
C ALA A 10 -7.08 -1.34 8.37
N MET A 11 -8.33 -1.32 7.92
CA MET A 11 -8.87 -0.24 7.09
C MET A 11 -9.36 0.92 7.97
N GLU A 12 -8.41 1.55 8.67
CA GLU A 12 -8.71 2.65 9.57
C GLU A 12 -7.76 3.81 9.28
N PRO A 13 -8.20 5.05 9.50
CA PRO A 13 -7.34 6.22 9.23
C PRO A 13 -5.99 6.18 9.97
N ALA A 14 -5.98 5.62 11.18
CA ALA A 14 -4.73 5.51 11.94
C ALA A 14 -3.76 4.49 11.34
N CYS A 15 -4.24 3.64 10.42
CA CYS A 15 -3.45 2.57 9.82
C CYS A 15 -2.98 2.90 8.41
N ILE A 16 -3.13 4.15 7.98
CA ILE A 16 -2.66 4.54 6.65
C ILE A 16 -1.14 4.53 6.63
N ALA A 17 -0.58 3.72 5.73
CA ALA A 17 0.87 3.63 5.57
C ALA A 17 1.38 4.67 4.58
N MET A 18 0.65 4.87 3.49
CA MET A 18 1.07 5.82 2.46
C MET A 18 -0.14 6.22 1.61
N ARG A 19 -0.18 7.50 1.22
CA ARG A 19 -1.22 8.03 0.33
C ARG A 19 -0.63 8.26 -1.06
N ASN A 20 -1.52 8.38 -2.03
CA ASN A 20 -1.16 8.69 -3.41
C ASN A 20 -0.14 7.70 -3.99
N VAL A 21 -0.38 6.43 -3.70
CA VAL A 21 0.53 5.36 -4.15
C VAL A 21 0.24 5.08 -5.62
N MET A 22 1.28 5.13 -6.43
CA MET A 22 1.16 4.88 -7.86
C MET A 22 1.69 3.51 -8.27
N ARG A 23 2.50 2.87 -7.41
CA ARG A 23 3.11 1.60 -7.75
C ARG A 23 3.31 0.75 -6.51
N ILE A 24 3.05 -0.53 -6.66
CA ILE A 24 3.23 -1.52 -5.59
C ILE A 24 4.00 -2.69 -6.17
N GLU A 25 5.10 -3.05 -5.50
CA GLU A 25 5.88 -4.23 -5.87
C GLU A 25 5.90 -5.18 -4.70
N CYS A 26 5.78 -6.47 -4.98
CA CYS A 26 5.80 -7.50 -3.96
C CYS A 26 6.92 -8.47 -4.30
N GLU A 27 7.90 -8.60 -3.40
CA GLU A 27 8.96 -9.58 -3.62
C GLU A 27 9.55 -10.04 -2.29
N ASP A 28 9.76 -11.32 -2.18
CA ASP A 28 10.43 -11.96 -1.03
C ASP A 28 9.89 -11.50 0.33
N GLY A 29 8.56 -11.45 0.45
CA GLY A 29 7.94 -11.08 1.72
C GLY A 29 7.95 -9.59 2.01
N LEU A 30 8.29 -8.77 1.02
CA LEU A 30 8.25 -7.32 1.15
C LEU A 30 7.20 -6.74 0.21
N VAL A 31 6.50 -5.72 0.68
CA VAL A 31 5.62 -4.92 -0.15
C VAL A 31 6.28 -3.55 -0.27
N ILE A 32 6.63 -3.14 -1.49
CA ILE A 32 7.33 -1.88 -1.74
C ILE A 32 6.35 -0.92 -2.39
N LEU A 33 6.07 0.18 -1.70
CA LEU A 33 5.12 1.19 -2.16
C LEU A 33 5.88 2.39 -2.72
N THR A 34 5.43 2.91 -3.85
CA THR A 34 5.99 4.13 -4.42
C THR A 34 4.85 5.12 -4.60
N ASP A 35 5.00 6.32 -4.06
CA ASP A 35 3.96 7.33 -4.18
C ASP A 35 4.20 8.25 -5.39
N LEU A 36 3.30 9.21 -5.57
CA LEU A 36 3.34 10.12 -6.72
C LEU A 36 4.64 10.96 -6.77
N MET A 37 5.24 11.21 -5.62
CA MET A 37 6.50 11.97 -5.52
C MET A 37 7.72 11.05 -5.57
N GLU A 38 7.51 9.78 -5.93
CA GLU A 38 8.55 8.75 -6.02
C GLU A 38 9.22 8.41 -4.69
N ARG A 39 8.53 8.69 -3.59
CA ARG A 39 8.99 8.24 -2.27
C ARG A 39 8.62 6.79 -2.10
N GLN A 40 9.48 6.02 -1.47
CA GLN A 40 9.27 4.59 -1.30
C GLN A 40 9.17 4.20 0.17
N LEU A 41 8.33 3.21 0.43
CA LEU A 41 8.17 2.62 1.74
C LEU A 41 8.14 1.10 1.59
N GLU A 42 8.96 0.41 2.35
CA GLU A 42 9.00 -1.05 2.35
C GLU A 42 8.31 -1.58 3.59
N ILE A 43 7.35 -2.46 3.40
CA ILE A 43 6.62 -3.08 4.50
C ILE A 43 6.86 -4.58 4.44
N PRO A 44 7.50 -5.17 5.47
CA PRO A 44 7.65 -6.63 5.50
C PRO A 44 6.28 -7.25 5.77
N GLY A 45 5.75 -7.95 4.80
CA GLY A 45 4.41 -8.52 4.90
C GLY A 45 3.87 -8.94 3.55
N VAL A 46 2.54 -8.99 3.45
CA VAL A 46 1.87 -9.46 2.24
C VAL A 46 0.74 -8.50 1.84
N LEU A 47 0.49 -8.44 0.53
CA LEU A 47 -0.65 -7.73 0.00
C LEU A 47 -1.90 -8.58 0.24
N VAL A 48 -2.90 -8.03 0.89
CA VAL A 48 -4.13 -8.74 1.20
C VAL A 48 -5.22 -8.42 0.18
N GLU A 49 -5.41 -7.16 -0.13
CA GLU A 49 -6.48 -6.74 -1.03
C GLU A 49 -6.08 -5.45 -1.74
N ALA A 50 -6.43 -5.36 -3.01
CA ALA A 50 -6.28 -4.14 -3.78
C ALA A 50 -7.61 -3.86 -4.45
N ASN A 51 -8.23 -2.72 -4.13
CA ASN A 51 -9.48 -2.30 -4.75
C ASN A 51 -9.18 -1.04 -5.56
N LEU A 52 -8.98 -1.20 -6.85
CA LEU A 52 -8.54 -0.12 -7.70
C LEU A 52 -9.68 0.81 -8.12
N VAL A 53 -10.91 0.36 -7.96
CA VAL A 53 -12.09 1.19 -8.23
C VAL A 53 -12.30 2.16 -7.07
N GLU A 54 -12.22 1.66 -5.84
CA GLU A 54 -12.38 2.46 -4.63
C GLU A 54 -11.12 3.21 -4.25
N GLY A 55 -9.97 2.78 -4.76
CA GLY A 55 -8.70 3.45 -4.53
C GLY A 55 -8.03 3.11 -3.21
N PHE A 56 -8.17 1.88 -2.74
CA PHE A 56 -7.49 1.48 -1.51
C PHE A 56 -6.78 0.14 -1.68
N VAL A 57 -5.78 -0.06 -0.85
CA VAL A 57 -5.01 -1.30 -0.81
C VAL A 57 -4.78 -1.64 0.66
N LEU A 58 -4.89 -2.92 0.99
CA LEU A 58 -4.64 -3.40 2.35
C LEU A 58 -3.45 -4.34 2.35
N VAL A 59 -2.49 -4.06 3.21
CA VAL A 59 -1.28 -4.85 3.40
C VAL A 59 -1.28 -5.37 4.83
N LYS A 60 -0.89 -6.62 5.01
CA LYS A 60 -0.72 -7.19 6.35
C LYS A 60 0.77 -7.26 6.65
N GLU A 61 1.18 -6.54 7.70
CA GLU A 61 2.56 -6.56 8.15
C GLU A 61 2.85 -7.80 8.99
N ASN A 62 4.02 -8.35 8.84
CA ASN A 62 4.47 -9.49 9.63
C ASN A 62 4.58 -9.15 11.12
#